data_40374c395ca32996ab559757a1b74f4e
#
_entry.id   40374c395ca32996ab559757a1b74f4e
#
_cell.length_a   1.000
_cell.length_b   1.000
_cell.length_c   1.000
_cell.angle_alpha   90.00
_cell.angle_beta   90.00
_cell.angle_gamma   90.00
#
_symmetry.space_group_name_H-M   'P 1'
#
loop_
_entity.id
_entity.type
_entity.pdbx_description
1 polymer ?
#
loop_
_entity_poly.entity_id
_entity_poly.type
_entity_poly.pdbx_seq_one_letter_code
_entity_poly.pdbx_strand_id
1 'polypeptide(L)'
;MSKIQSNEQIRLARMEAVCNQIKSEMDDVMQRAYEQAVADNDADRAAEMARKIRNRMLDKSDAQMSLDRIGLNTSNATAFLTSLKNIFDNDWAVYRQHLRDITAQEGFPFNIDWGISPDAKKERDE
;
A
#
# COMPACT_ATOMS: atom_id res chain seq x y z
N MET A 1 -6.30 -40.81 -1.53
CA MET A 1 -5.55 -39.82 -0.90
C MET A 1 -6.36 -38.77 -0.26
N SER A 2 -6.08 -38.52 0.96
CA SER A 2 -6.85 -37.56 1.71
C SER A 2 -6.45 -36.13 1.33
N LYS A 3 -7.42 -35.30 1.05
CA LYS A 3 -7.23 -33.86 0.91
C LYS A 3 -7.72 -33.09 2.12
N ILE A 4 -7.83 -33.78 3.24
CA ILE A 4 -8.31 -33.17 4.48
C ILE A 4 -7.22 -32.26 5.02
N GLN A 5 -7.53 -30.98 5.14
CA GLN A 5 -6.65 -30.05 5.80
C GLN A 5 -6.61 -30.32 7.28
N SER A 6 -5.47 -30.12 7.92
CA SER A 6 -5.37 -30.24 9.36
C SER A 6 -6.24 -29.17 10.03
N ASN A 7 -6.68 -29.47 11.27
CA ASN A 7 -7.45 -28.50 12.05
C ASN A 7 -6.68 -27.20 12.24
N GLU A 8 -5.36 -27.28 12.34
CA GLU A 8 -4.51 -26.11 12.45
C GLU A 8 -4.54 -25.24 11.18
N GLN A 9 -4.48 -25.88 10.00
CA GLN A 9 -4.55 -25.15 8.74
C GLN A 9 -5.89 -24.44 8.56
N ILE A 10 -6.99 -25.10 8.93
CA ILE A 10 -8.33 -24.51 8.88
C ILE A 10 -8.41 -23.31 9.82
N ARG A 11 -7.87 -23.44 11.03
CA ARG A 11 -7.86 -22.36 12.02
C ARG A 11 -7.07 -21.16 11.52
N LEU A 12 -5.88 -21.38 10.96
CA LEU A 12 -5.04 -20.32 10.41
C LEU A 12 -5.72 -19.58 9.26
N ALA A 13 -6.38 -20.34 8.36
CA ALA A 13 -7.11 -19.75 7.25
C ALA A 13 -8.26 -18.86 7.74
N ARG A 14 -8.98 -19.29 8.79
CA ARG A 14 -10.05 -18.48 9.39
C ARG A 14 -9.52 -17.23 10.06
N MET A 15 -8.39 -17.33 10.76
CA MET A 15 -7.73 -16.19 11.40
C MET A 15 -7.30 -15.17 10.35
N GLU A 16 -6.73 -15.63 9.24
CA GLU A 16 -6.32 -14.77 8.15
C GLU A 16 -7.51 -14.02 7.55
N ALA A 17 -8.61 -14.73 7.30
CA ALA A 17 -9.84 -14.13 6.76
C ALA A 17 -10.40 -13.05 7.69
N VAL A 18 -10.41 -13.30 9.01
CA VAL A 18 -10.87 -12.31 10.00
C VAL A 18 -9.94 -11.10 10.02
N CYS A 19 -8.63 -11.31 9.99
CA CYS A 19 -7.67 -10.21 9.95
C CYS A 19 -7.84 -9.34 8.71
N ASN A 20 -8.07 -9.96 7.55
CA ASN A 20 -8.29 -9.24 6.30
C ASN A 20 -9.58 -8.42 6.35
N GLN A 21 -10.62 -8.96 6.94
CA GLN A 21 -11.88 -8.24 7.12
C GLN A 21 -11.71 -7.03 8.04
N ILE A 22 -11.00 -7.18 9.15
CA ILE A 22 -10.71 -6.09 10.09
C ILE A 22 -9.94 -4.98 9.38
N LYS A 23 -8.93 -5.34 8.60
CA LYS A 23 -8.13 -4.37 7.84
C LYS A 23 -8.99 -3.59 6.85
N SER A 24 -9.90 -4.27 6.14
CA SER A 24 -10.81 -3.62 5.20
C SER A 24 -11.76 -2.65 5.90
N GLU A 25 -12.32 -3.06 7.04
CA GLU A 25 -13.20 -2.19 7.84
C GLU A 25 -12.47 -0.98 8.38
N MET A 26 -11.20 -1.13 8.79
CA MET A 26 -10.39 -0.01 9.25
C MET A 26 -10.12 0.99 8.12
N ASP A 27 -9.87 0.49 6.91
CA ASP A 27 -9.69 1.36 5.74
C ASP A 27 -10.93 2.21 5.48
N ASP A 28 -12.12 1.60 5.56
CA ASP A 28 -13.39 2.30 5.36
C ASP A 28 -13.62 3.35 6.44
N VAL A 29 -13.32 3.02 7.70
CA VAL A 29 -13.47 3.95 8.82
C VAL A 29 -12.55 5.16 8.64
N MET A 30 -11.30 4.93 8.27
CA MET A 30 -10.33 6.01 8.04
C MET A 30 -10.76 6.91 6.88
N GLN A 31 -11.25 6.31 5.80
CA GLN A 31 -11.71 7.05 4.63
C GLN A 31 -12.91 7.93 4.98
N ARG A 32 -13.87 7.40 5.72
CA ARG A 32 -15.04 8.16 6.16
C ARG A 32 -14.67 9.30 7.11
N ALA A 33 -13.72 9.03 8.03
CA ALA A 33 -13.24 10.06 8.95
C ALA A 33 -12.55 11.20 8.19
N TYR A 34 -11.77 10.87 7.17
CA TYR A 34 -11.15 11.87 6.31
C TYR A 34 -12.21 12.70 5.57
N GLU A 35 -13.17 12.04 4.93
CA GLU A 35 -14.24 12.71 4.19
C GLU A 35 -15.06 13.63 5.10
N GLN A 36 -15.33 13.18 6.32
CA GLN A 36 -16.06 14.00 7.30
C GLN A 36 -15.25 15.24 7.69
N ALA A 37 -13.94 15.08 7.90
CA ALA A 37 -13.07 16.20 8.23
C ALA A 37 -13.03 17.23 7.10
N VAL A 38 -13.02 16.78 5.85
CA VAL A 38 -13.08 17.66 4.68
C VAL A 38 -14.42 18.39 4.64
N ALA A 39 -15.54 17.68 4.87
CA ALA A 39 -16.87 18.27 4.89
C ALA A 39 -17.00 19.32 6.00
N ASP A 40 -16.36 19.08 7.15
CA ASP A 40 -16.37 19.98 8.29
C ASP A 40 -15.36 21.13 8.16
N ASN A 41 -14.58 21.14 7.08
CA ASN A 41 -13.50 22.11 6.86
C ASN A 41 -12.47 22.12 8.00
N ASP A 42 -12.22 20.96 8.58
CA ASP A 42 -11.26 20.76 9.68
C ASP A 42 -9.91 20.33 9.09
N ALA A 43 -9.04 21.31 8.84
CA ALA A 43 -7.75 21.05 8.19
C ALA A 43 -6.84 20.14 9.01
N ASP A 44 -6.80 20.32 10.33
CA ASP A 44 -5.92 19.52 11.20
C ASP A 44 -6.35 18.06 11.21
N ARG A 45 -7.64 17.81 11.32
CA ARG A 45 -8.17 16.45 11.34
C ARG A 45 -8.03 15.79 9.96
N ALA A 46 -8.32 16.54 8.89
CA ALA A 46 -8.15 16.04 7.52
C ALA A 46 -6.70 15.64 7.28
N ALA A 47 -5.73 16.46 7.71
CA ALA A 47 -4.31 16.15 7.59
C ALA A 47 -3.92 14.92 8.38
N GLU A 48 -4.42 14.79 9.61
CA GLU A 48 -4.17 13.62 10.46
C GLU A 48 -4.68 12.35 9.82
N MET A 49 -5.92 12.35 9.34
CA MET A 49 -6.52 11.19 8.69
C MET A 49 -5.81 10.87 7.38
N ALA A 50 -5.44 11.87 6.60
CA ALA A 50 -4.70 11.67 5.35
C ALA A 50 -3.36 10.98 5.59
N ARG A 51 -2.63 11.38 6.64
CA ARG A 51 -1.36 10.75 7.01
C ARG A 51 -1.56 9.30 7.44
N LYS A 52 -2.61 9.01 8.20
CA LYS A 52 -2.93 7.65 8.61
C LYS A 52 -3.26 6.75 7.41
N ILE A 53 -4.05 7.26 6.48
CA ILE A 53 -4.39 6.55 5.25
C ILE A 53 -3.11 6.29 4.43
N ARG A 54 -2.28 7.31 4.26
CA ARG A 54 -0.99 7.19 3.57
C ARG A 54 -0.12 6.10 4.19
N ASN A 55 0.03 6.13 5.51
CA ASN A 55 0.88 5.16 6.21
C ASN A 55 0.36 3.73 6.01
N ARG A 56 -0.96 3.56 6.01
CA ARG A 56 -1.56 2.26 5.76
C ARG A 56 -1.33 1.80 4.33
N MET A 57 -1.41 2.69 3.35
CA MET A 57 -1.10 2.37 1.95
C MET A 57 0.37 1.99 1.78
N LEU A 58 1.27 2.68 2.48
CA LEU A 58 2.70 2.34 2.48
C LEU A 58 2.91 0.94 3.08
N ASP A 59 2.28 0.64 4.20
CA ASP A 59 2.36 -0.68 4.83
C ASP A 59 1.88 -1.79 3.89
N LYS A 60 0.77 -1.57 3.21
CA LYS A 60 0.24 -2.54 2.24
C LYS A 60 1.19 -2.77 1.07
N SER A 61 1.93 -1.74 0.66
CA SER A 61 2.87 -1.84 -0.45
C SER A 61 4.21 -2.45 -0.06
N ASP A 62 4.52 -2.60 1.23
CA ASP A 62 5.80 -3.13 1.70
C ASP A 62 6.08 -4.52 1.16
N ALA A 63 5.06 -5.39 1.09
CA ALA A 63 5.21 -6.74 0.56
C ALA A 63 5.64 -6.74 -0.91
N GLN A 64 5.31 -5.69 -1.66
CA GLN A 64 5.67 -5.56 -3.08
C GLN A 64 7.11 -5.08 -3.27
N MET A 65 7.73 -4.59 -2.19
CA MET A 65 9.10 -4.10 -2.22
C MET A 65 10.09 -5.09 -1.61
N SER A 66 9.68 -6.34 -1.38
CA SER A 66 10.59 -7.38 -0.91
C SER A 66 11.67 -7.67 -1.97
N LEU A 67 12.86 -8.02 -1.52
CA LEU A 67 14.02 -8.26 -2.41
C LEU A 67 13.70 -9.34 -3.44
N ASP A 68 12.97 -10.38 -3.05
CA ASP A 68 12.63 -11.47 -3.96
C ASP A 68 11.69 -11.00 -5.08
N ARG A 69 10.79 -10.08 -4.78
CA ARG A 69 9.82 -9.57 -5.77
C ARG A 69 10.45 -8.56 -6.72
N ILE A 70 11.37 -7.72 -6.21
CA ILE A 70 11.99 -6.66 -7.01
C ILE A 70 13.21 -7.17 -7.79
N GLY A 71 13.63 -8.43 -7.55
CA GLY A 71 14.62 -9.08 -8.36
C GLY A 71 16.06 -8.62 -8.15
N LEU A 72 16.43 -8.34 -6.88
CA LEU A 72 17.81 -7.99 -6.58
C LEU A 72 18.74 -9.15 -6.90
N ASN A 73 19.74 -8.91 -7.75
CA ASN A 73 20.71 -9.90 -8.19
C ASN A 73 22.08 -9.60 -7.60
N THR A 74 22.60 -10.51 -6.79
CA THR A 74 23.88 -10.36 -6.12
C THR A 74 25.00 -11.23 -6.70
N SER A 75 24.77 -11.86 -7.87
CA SER A 75 25.72 -12.80 -8.45
C SER A 75 27.03 -12.15 -8.91
N ASN A 76 27.00 -10.88 -9.32
CA ASN A 76 28.21 -10.11 -9.65
C ASN A 76 27.91 -8.62 -9.56
N ALA A 77 28.96 -7.78 -9.63
CA ALA A 77 28.83 -6.33 -9.45
C ALA A 77 27.94 -5.68 -10.53
N THR A 78 28.09 -6.09 -11.78
CA THR A 78 27.29 -5.54 -12.88
C THR A 78 25.81 -5.88 -12.71
N ALA A 79 25.51 -7.15 -12.40
CA ALA A 79 24.13 -7.60 -12.17
C ALA A 79 23.53 -6.89 -10.96
N PHE A 80 24.33 -6.69 -9.91
CA PHE A 80 23.89 -5.99 -8.70
C PHE A 80 23.52 -4.53 -9.01
N LEU A 81 24.39 -3.80 -9.71
CA LEU A 81 24.14 -2.41 -10.08
C LEU A 81 22.92 -2.27 -11.00
N THR A 82 22.77 -3.18 -11.97
CA THR A 82 21.61 -3.19 -12.86
C THR A 82 20.33 -3.44 -12.10
N SER A 83 20.32 -4.41 -11.18
CA SER A 83 19.15 -4.71 -10.38
C SER A 83 18.79 -3.57 -9.43
N LEU A 84 19.78 -2.88 -8.84
CA LEU A 84 19.54 -1.69 -8.03
C LEU A 84 18.87 -0.58 -8.83
N LYS A 85 19.35 -0.32 -10.04
CA LYS A 85 18.72 0.66 -10.93
C LYS A 85 17.27 0.30 -11.19
N ASN A 86 17.00 -0.97 -11.48
CA ASN A 86 15.63 -1.45 -11.73
C ASN A 86 14.74 -1.29 -10.49
N ILE A 87 15.30 -1.46 -9.29
CA ILE A 87 14.57 -1.24 -8.04
C ILE A 87 14.15 0.22 -7.91
N PHE A 88 15.08 1.16 -8.16
CA PHE A 88 14.77 2.59 -8.07
C PHE A 88 13.78 3.05 -9.15
N ASP A 89 13.79 2.39 -10.32
CA ASP A 89 12.87 2.69 -11.41
C ASP A 89 11.58 1.88 -11.34
N ASN A 90 11.42 1.04 -10.31
CA ASN A 90 10.25 0.18 -10.13
C ASN A 90 8.98 1.02 -9.89
N ASP A 91 7.88 0.62 -10.53
CA ASP A 91 6.60 1.33 -10.41
C ASP A 91 6.11 1.43 -8.96
N TRP A 92 6.36 0.40 -8.16
CA TRP A 92 5.99 0.42 -6.74
C TRP A 92 6.82 1.44 -5.97
N ALA A 93 8.11 1.59 -6.29
CA ALA A 93 8.96 2.59 -5.65
C ALA A 93 8.47 4.01 -5.98
N VAL A 94 8.10 4.26 -7.22
CA VAL A 94 7.54 5.55 -7.67
C VAL A 94 6.22 5.83 -6.95
N TYR A 95 5.33 4.85 -6.88
CA TYR A 95 4.05 4.98 -6.17
C TYR A 95 4.26 5.30 -4.69
N ARG A 96 5.17 4.58 -4.01
CA ARG A 96 5.47 4.82 -2.60
C ARG A 96 6.03 6.22 -2.37
N GLN A 97 6.88 6.69 -3.27
CA GLN A 97 7.40 8.06 -3.17
C GLN A 97 6.28 9.09 -3.35
N HIS A 98 5.38 8.85 -4.28
CA HIS A 98 4.20 9.70 -4.45
C HIS A 98 3.38 9.78 -3.16
N LEU A 99 3.17 8.65 -2.47
CA LEU A 99 2.46 8.62 -1.19
C LEU A 99 3.18 9.44 -0.12
N ARG A 100 4.52 9.37 -0.07
CA ARG A 100 5.28 10.15 0.90
C ARG A 100 5.16 11.65 0.63
N ASP A 101 5.01 12.03 -0.62
CA ASP A 101 4.99 13.43 -1.05
C ASP A 101 3.61 14.07 -1.02
N ILE A 102 2.55 13.34 -0.64
CA ILE A 102 1.19 13.90 -0.63
C ILE A 102 1.07 15.13 0.26
N THR A 103 1.84 15.20 1.33
CA THR A 103 1.82 16.32 2.26
C THR A 103 2.40 17.60 1.65
N ALA A 104 3.17 17.48 0.57
CA ALA A 104 3.73 18.59 -0.16
C ALA A 104 2.82 19.08 -1.31
N GLN A 105 1.72 18.39 -1.58
CA GLN A 105 0.78 18.80 -2.61
C GLN A 105 0.07 20.11 -2.23
N GLU A 106 -0.17 20.95 -3.21
CA GLU A 106 -0.78 22.24 -3.00
C GLU A 106 -2.19 22.15 -2.38
N GLY A 107 -2.96 21.15 -2.76
CA GLY A 107 -4.33 20.94 -2.24
C GLY A 107 -4.40 20.22 -0.90
N PHE A 108 -3.29 19.75 -0.35
CA PHE A 108 -3.29 19.04 0.93
C PHE A 108 -3.79 19.94 2.06
N PRO A 109 -4.64 19.49 2.99
CA PRO A 109 -5.18 18.14 3.12
C PRO A 109 -6.57 17.91 2.49
N PHE A 110 -7.15 18.89 1.84
CA PHE A 110 -8.53 18.81 1.37
C PHE A 110 -8.66 18.19 -0.02
N ASN A 111 -7.65 18.32 -0.84
CA ASN A 111 -7.63 17.79 -2.18
C ASN A 111 -6.29 17.07 -2.40
N ILE A 112 -6.32 15.76 -2.46
CA ILE A 112 -5.12 14.94 -2.51
C ILE A 112 -5.16 14.06 -3.75
N ASP A 113 -4.09 14.12 -4.54
CA ASP A 113 -3.84 13.14 -5.59
C ASP A 113 -3.05 11.98 -4.99
N TRP A 114 -3.75 10.88 -4.75
CA TRP A 114 -3.15 9.68 -4.12
C TRP A 114 -2.30 8.87 -5.09
N GLY A 115 -2.34 9.18 -6.39
CA GLY A 115 -1.70 8.35 -7.39
C GLY A 115 -2.48 7.08 -7.66
N ILE A 116 -1.91 6.22 -8.48
CA ILE A 116 -2.53 4.94 -8.84
C ILE A 116 -1.50 3.85 -8.60
N SER A 117 -1.85 2.84 -7.79
CA SER A 117 -0.94 1.72 -7.55
C SER A 117 -0.70 0.95 -8.86
N PRO A 118 0.45 0.27 -9.01
CA PRO A 118 0.70 -0.55 -10.19
C PRO A 118 -0.35 -1.61 -10.45
N ASP A 119 -0.93 -2.20 -9.40
CA ASP A 119 -2.00 -3.20 -9.54
C ASP A 119 -3.28 -2.57 -10.13
N ALA A 120 -3.69 -1.42 -9.61
CA ALA A 120 -4.86 -0.71 -10.10
C ALA A 120 -4.65 -0.22 -11.54
N LYS A 121 -3.43 0.16 -11.89
CA LYS A 121 -3.07 0.58 -13.23
C LYS A 121 -3.20 -0.57 -14.22
N LYS A 122 -2.76 -1.77 -13.85
CA LYS A 122 -2.90 -2.97 -14.68
C LYS A 122 -4.37 -3.31 -14.94
N GLU A 123 -5.19 -3.26 -13.91
CA GLU A 123 -6.64 -3.50 -14.03
C GLU A 123 -7.30 -2.51 -14.97
N ARG A 124 -6.87 -1.25 -14.91
CA ARG A 124 -7.44 -0.20 -15.76
C ARG A 124 -7.02 -0.37 -17.24
N ASP A 125 -5.80 -0.84 -17.49
CA ASP A 125 -5.25 -1.00 -18.83
C ASP A 125 -5.75 -2.29 -19.53
N GLU A 126 -6.33 -3.20 -18.77
CA GLU A 126 -7.00 -4.39 -19.32
C GLU A 126 -8.46 -4.03 -19.65
#